data_2c8df3002d35077b6239b4b4246d2d32
#
_entry.id   2c8df3002d35077b6239b4b4246d2d32
#
_cell.length_a   1.000
_cell.length_b   1.000
_cell.length_c   1.000
_cell.angle_alpha   90.00
_cell.angle_beta   90.00
_cell.angle_gamma   90.00
#
_symmetry.space_group_name_H-M   'P 1'
#
loop_
_entity.id
_entity.type
_entity.pdbx_description
1 polymer ?
#
loop_
_entity_poly.entity_id
_entity_poly.type
_entity_poly.pdbx_seq_one_letter_code
_entity_poly.pdbx_strand_id
1 'polypeptide(L)'
;MFMSGKDFRESLRAYKPSVYVNGRKVKSVAGDADLAPGINAIGLTYDYALKPELAPLMRAQQHTSGREVNRLIHVGRTSGDLLNKLEAVRLVCQETGCAQRYLTGDAFNALYQSTHRTDAESGSDYHQRFIAYMHDAQERDLSCAVAMTDGKGDRSKRPHQQENPDSYVRIVERRKGGIVISGVKAIVTGAPYVHEILVMPGRNMTEADAEFAVCCAVPVDAKGLTIVARPAGCAGAAAAKFSAKYGQSTGVCLFERVFVPWERVFLAGEWQHADFLTYTYATHHRHTCISAPASATS
;
A
#
# COMPACT_ATOMS: atom_id res chain seq x y z
N MET A 1 5.11 16.42 -9.79
CA MET A 1 6.22 16.17 -10.80
C MET A 1 6.46 14.68 -10.82
N PHE A 2 6.61 14.04 -12.01
CA PHE A 2 6.91 12.60 -12.08
C PHE A 2 8.35 12.33 -11.63
N MET A 3 8.53 11.35 -10.74
CA MET A 3 9.84 10.84 -10.37
C MET A 3 10.37 9.86 -11.44
N SER A 4 11.68 9.72 -11.56
CA SER A 4 12.33 8.58 -12.20
C SER A 4 12.52 7.44 -11.20
N GLY A 5 12.89 6.25 -11.64
CA GLY A 5 13.26 5.13 -10.78
C GLY A 5 14.50 5.47 -9.90
N LYS A 6 15.39 6.32 -10.42
CA LYS A 6 16.52 6.86 -9.65
C LYS A 6 16.03 7.80 -8.54
N ASP A 7 15.10 8.72 -8.86
CA ASP A 7 14.52 9.64 -7.88
C ASP A 7 13.73 8.87 -6.81
N PHE A 8 12.97 7.86 -7.20
CA PHE A 8 12.29 6.96 -6.27
C PHE A 8 13.28 6.30 -5.30
N ARG A 9 14.36 5.70 -5.81
CA ARG A 9 15.38 5.10 -4.96
C ARG A 9 16.02 6.13 -4.02
N GLU A 10 16.31 7.32 -4.51
CA GLU A 10 16.91 8.39 -3.72
C GLU A 10 15.93 8.92 -2.66
N SER A 11 14.64 9.04 -2.99
CA SER A 11 13.63 9.48 -2.04
C SER A 11 13.50 8.54 -0.82
N LEU A 12 13.75 7.23 -0.99
CA LEU A 12 13.78 6.27 0.12
C LEU A 12 14.90 6.55 1.14
N ARG A 13 15.94 7.32 0.80
CA ARG A 13 17.00 7.72 1.74
C ARG A 13 16.54 8.74 2.76
N ALA A 14 15.51 9.51 2.45
CA ALA A 14 14.92 10.48 3.37
C ALA A 14 14.22 9.80 4.56
N TYR A 15 13.75 8.56 4.36
CA TYR A 15 13.09 7.77 5.39
C TYR A 15 14.09 6.91 6.15
N LYS A 16 13.83 6.71 7.45
CA LYS A 16 14.68 5.88 8.33
C LYS A 16 13.85 4.79 9.02
N PRO A 17 13.22 3.89 8.24
CA PRO A 17 12.36 2.86 8.80
C PRO A 17 13.16 1.85 9.63
N SER A 18 12.52 1.28 10.65
CA SER A 18 13.06 0.15 11.38
C SER A 18 12.78 -1.14 10.61
N VAL A 19 13.71 -1.56 9.75
CA VAL A 19 13.57 -2.75 8.89
C VAL A 19 14.60 -3.82 9.27
N TYR A 20 14.12 -5.08 9.32
CA TYR A 20 14.95 -6.26 9.50
C TYR A 20 14.76 -7.21 8.32
N VAL A 21 15.88 -7.72 7.76
CA VAL A 21 15.90 -8.74 6.70
C VAL A 21 16.82 -9.87 7.15
N ASN A 22 16.33 -11.11 7.17
CA ASN A 22 17.08 -12.27 7.64
C ASN A 22 17.72 -12.07 9.03
N GLY A 23 17.00 -11.43 9.96
CA GLY A 23 17.49 -11.12 11.31
C GLY A 23 18.48 -9.95 11.40
N ARG A 24 18.93 -9.40 10.28
CA ARG A 24 19.83 -8.25 10.19
C ARG A 24 19.05 -6.93 10.10
N LYS A 25 19.39 -5.96 10.94
CA LYS A 25 18.86 -4.59 10.81
C LYS A 25 19.42 -3.92 9.57
N VAL A 26 18.53 -3.40 8.72
CA VAL A 26 18.86 -2.67 7.50
C VAL A 26 19.31 -1.26 7.86
N LYS A 27 20.49 -0.84 7.40
CA LYS A 27 21.00 0.51 7.67
C LYS A 27 20.41 1.56 6.74
N SER A 28 20.18 1.20 5.47
CA SER A 28 19.58 2.06 4.45
C SER A 28 18.85 1.19 3.45
N VAL A 29 17.55 1.37 3.34
CA VAL A 29 16.70 0.59 2.42
C VAL A 29 17.16 0.80 0.97
N ALA A 30 17.40 2.03 0.55
CA ALA A 30 17.84 2.36 -0.80
C ALA A 30 19.17 1.72 -1.23
N GLY A 31 20.03 1.41 -0.27
CA GLY A 31 21.38 0.83 -0.50
C GLY A 31 21.47 -0.67 -0.18
N ASP A 32 20.40 -1.31 0.30
CA ASP A 32 20.44 -2.70 0.74
C ASP A 32 20.33 -3.66 -0.46
N ALA A 33 21.30 -4.57 -0.58
CA ALA A 33 21.37 -5.52 -1.69
C ALA A 33 20.19 -6.51 -1.71
N ASP A 34 19.71 -6.95 -0.54
CA ASP A 34 18.58 -7.87 -0.43
C ASP A 34 17.25 -7.25 -0.87
N LEU A 35 17.15 -5.92 -0.80
CA LEU A 35 15.95 -5.16 -1.17
C LEU A 35 16.03 -4.57 -2.59
N ALA A 36 17.23 -4.46 -3.17
CA ALA A 36 17.45 -3.86 -4.47
C ALA A 36 16.57 -4.42 -5.60
N PRO A 37 16.33 -5.73 -5.72
CA PRO A 37 15.46 -6.26 -6.78
C PRO A 37 14.03 -5.74 -6.71
N GLY A 38 13.47 -5.56 -5.51
CA GLY A 38 12.13 -4.99 -5.32
C GLY A 38 12.08 -3.49 -5.65
N ILE A 39 13.12 -2.76 -5.25
CA ILE A 39 13.25 -1.32 -5.58
C ILE A 39 13.38 -1.13 -7.09
N ASN A 40 14.12 -2.00 -7.80
CA ASN A 40 14.22 -1.96 -9.24
C ASN A 40 12.87 -2.19 -9.93
N ALA A 41 12.09 -3.18 -9.44
CA ALA A 41 10.77 -3.48 -9.99
C ALA A 41 9.78 -2.31 -9.84
N ILE A 42 9.74 -1.66 -8.68
CA ILE A 42 8.94 -0.45 -8.48
C ILE A 42 9.50 0.71 -9.32
N GLY A 43 10.83 0.88 -9.35
CA GLY A 43 11.50 1.97 -10.08
C GLY A 43 11.11 2.01 -11.55
N LEU A 44 10.95 0.85 -12.20
CA LEU A 44 10.53 0.78 -13.60
C LEU A 44 9.17 1.44 -13.85
N THR A 45 8.25 1.40 -12.89
CA THR A 45 6.92 2.04 -13.02
C THR A 45 7.01 3.56 -13.12
N TYR A 46 8.04 4.14 -12.53
CA TYR A 46 8.35 5.58 -12.62
C TYR A 46 9.00 5.90 -13.97
N ASP A 47 10.03 5.12 -14.35
CA ASP A 47 10.75 5.33 -15.61
C ASP A 47 9.82 5.22 -16.82
N TYR A 48 8.86 4.29 -16.79
CA TYR A 48 7.88 4.10 -17.88
C TYR A 48 6.95 5.31 -18.02
N ALA A 49 6.60 5.97 -16.92
CA ALA A 49 5.79 7.19 -16.98
C ALA A 49 6.55 8.39 -17.56
N LEU A 50 7.89 8.34 -17.62
CA LEU A 50 8.71 9.40 -18.22
C LEU A 50 8.97 9.19 -19.70
N LYS A 51 8.77 7.99 -20.25
CA LYS A 51 8.95 7.71 -21.67
C LYS A 51 7.84 8.36 -22.49
N PRO A 52 8.17 9.22 -23.49
CA PRO A 52 7.14 9.91 -24.29
C PRO A 52 6.17 8.95 -24.98
N GLU A 53 6.69 7.83 -25.50
CA GLU A 53 5.91 6.80 -26.20
C GLU A 53 4.95 6.03 -25.29
N LEU A 54 5.24 5.97 -23.99
CA LEU A 54 4.41 5.28 -23.00
C LEU A 54 3.54 6.25 -22.18
N ALA A 55 3.77 7.56 -22.26
CA ALA A 55 3.05 8.55 -21.48
C ALA A 55 1.52 8.45 -21.64
N PRO A 56 0.93 8.24 -22.83
CA PRO A 56 -0.52 8.09 -22.98
C PRO A 56 -1.10 6.90 -22.19
N LEU A 57 -0.30 5.83 -22.02
CA LEU A 57 -0.69 4.67 -21.23
C LEU A 57 -0.36 4.83 -19.75
N MET A 58 0.84 5.33 -19.43
CA MET A 58 1.36 5.36 -18.05
C MET A 58 0.92 6.58 -17.23
N ARG A 59 0.27 7.57 -17.87
CA ARG A 59 -0.25 8.76 -17.21
C ARG A 59 -1.76 8.87 -17.34
N ALA A 60 -2.39 9.57 -16.44
CA ALA A 60 -3.82 9.82 -16.43
C ALA A 60 -4.14 11.17 -15.79
N GLN A 61 -5.23 11.79 -16.25
CA GLN A 61 -5.77 13.02 -15.64
C GLN A 61 -6.61 12.67 -14.41
N GLN A 62 -6.16 13.06 -13.22
CA GLN A 62 -6.95 12.86 -12.00
C GLN A 62 -8.12 13.86 -11.98
N HIS A 63 -9.34 13.34 -12.00
CA HIS A 63 -10.55 14.13 -12.12
C HIS A 63 -10.84 15.06 -10.93
N THR A 64 -10.36 14.68 -9.73
CA THR A 64 -10.58 15.46 -8.50
C THR A 64 -9.61 16.64 -8.34
N SER A 65 -8.46 16.61 -9.00
CA SER A 65 -7.44 17.67 -8.92
C SER A 65 -7.16 18.36 -10.27
N GLY A 66 -7.59 17.76 -11.37
CA GLY A 66 -7.23 18.22 -12.72
C GLY A 66 -5.75 18.01 -13.08
N ARG A 67 -4.96 17.32 -12.24
CA ARG A 67 -3.53 17.09 -12.46
C ARG A 67 -3.27 15.81 -13.23
N GLU A 68 -2.22 15.80 -14.03
CA GLU A 68 -1.69 14.57 -14.61
C GLU A 68 -0.89 13.81 -13.56
N VAL A 69 -1.22 12.52 -13.38
CA VAL A 69 -0.63 11.61 -12.37
C VAL A 69 -0.20 10.30 -13.01
N ASN A 70 0.68 9.55 -12.33
CA ASN A 70 1.01 8.20 -12.74
C ASN A 70 -0.26 7.32 -12.69
N ARG A 71 -0.55 6.59 -13.78
CA ARG A 71 -1.76 5.77 -13.89
C ARG A 71 -1.87 4.71 -12.80
N LEU A 72 -0.77 4.22 -12.30
CA LEU A 72 -0.78 3.20 -11.24
C LEU A 72 -1.25 3.73 -9.86
N ILE A 73 -1.40 5.05 -9.72
CA ILE A 73 -1.95 5.69 -8.51
C ILE A 73 -3.16 6.58 -8.84
N HIS A 74 -3.73 6.42 -10.03
CA HIS A 74 -4.92 7.16 -10.49
C HIS A 74 -6.20 6.54 -9.93
N VAL A 75 -7.17 7.37 -9.57
CA VAL A 75 -8.54 6.96 -9.26
C VAL A 75 -9.38 7.09 -10.52
N GLY A 76 -9.76 5.93 -11.10
CA GLY A 76 -10.49 5.87 -12.36
C GLY A 76 -11.96 6.23 -12.21
N ARG A 77 -12.56 6.73 -13.32
CA ARG A 77 -13.99 7.06 -13.42
C ARG A 77 -14.73 6.24 -14.47
N THR A 78 -14.02 5.71 -15.42
CA THR A 78 -14.60 5.07 -16.61
C THR A 78 -14.08 3.67 -16.80
N SER A 79 -14.78 2.86 -17.60
CA SER A 79 -14.27 1.54 -18.04
C SER A 79 -12.96 1.68 -18.82
N GLY A 80 -12.79 2.78 -19.58
CA GLY A 80 -11.53 3.07 -20.26
C GLY A 80 -10.36 3.27 -19.30
N ASP A 81 -10.56 3.90 -18.15
CA ASP A 81 -9.51 4.02 -17.12
C ASP A 81 -9.10 2.66 -16.55
N LEU A 82 -10.09 1.75 -16.34
CA LEU A 82 -9.82 0.40 -15.87
C LEU A 82 -9.04 -0.42 -16.91
N LEU A 83 -9.43 -0.36 -18.19
CA LEU A 83 -8.72 -1.06 -19.27
C LEU A 83 -7.29 -0.54 -19.44
N ASN A 84 -7.11 0.78 -19.46
CA ASN A 84 -5.78 1.38 -19.55
C ASN A 84 -4.90 1.03 -18.32
N LYS A 85 -5.49 0.91 -17.13
CA LYS A 85 -4.76 0.44 -15.95
C LYS A 85 -4.29 -1.01 -16.11
N LEU A 86 -5.15 -1.89 -16.65
CA LEU A 86 -4.77 -3.29 -16.93
C LEU A 86 -3.60 -3.36 -17.91
N GLU A 87 -3.65 -2.60 -19.01
CA GLU A 87 -2.58 -2.56 -20.00
C GLU A 87 -1.27 -1.99 -19.42
N ALA A 88 -1.34 -0.94 -18.59
CA ALA A 88 -0.17 -0.40 -17.91
C ALA A 88 0.46 -1.43 -16.96
N VAL A 89 -0.35 -2.16 -16.19
CA VAL A 89 0.12 -3.24 -15.30
C VAL A 89 0.72 -4.38 -16.12
N ARG A 90 0.05 -4.81 -17.18
CA ARG A 90 0.54 -5.87 -18.07
C ARG A 90 1.92 -5.51 -18.65
N LEU A 91 2.06 -4.30 -19.18
CA LEU A 91 3.32 -3.81 -19.76
C LEU A 91 4.47 -3.84 -18.74
N VAL A 92 4.23 -3.35 -17.53
CA VAL A 92 5.27 -3.35 -16.49
C VAL A 92 5.60 -4.76 -16.01
N CYS A 93 4.59 -5.63 -15.89
CA CYS A 93 4.78 -7.00 -15.42
C CYS A 93 5.48 -7.89 -16.48
N GLN A 94 5.39 -7.59 -17.77
CA GLN A 94 6.17 -8.26 -18.81
C GLN A 94 7.69 -8.13 -18.58
N GLU A 95 8.15 -6.99 -18.05
CA GLU A 95 9.56 -6.81 -17.71
C GLU A 95 9.90 -7.30 -16.29
N THR A 96 9.05 -7.04 -15.30
CA THR A 96 9.40 -7.21 -13.89
C THR A 96 8.80 -8.44 -13.21
N GLY A 97 7.88 -9.13 -13.88
CA GLY A 97 7.05 -10.18 -13.27
C GLY A 97 5.98 -9.64 -12.31
N CYS A 98 6.27 -8.62 -11.53
CA CYS A 98 5.32 -7.93 -10.65
C CYS A 98 5.87 -6.57 -10.19
N ALA A 99 5.17 -5.50 -10.48
CA ALA A 99 5.62 -4.14 -10.20
C ALA A 99 4.99 -3.49 -8.96
N GLN A 100 4.21 -4.17 -8.18
CA GLN A 100 3.62 -3.83 -6.86
C GLN A 100 2.99 -2.44 -6.71
N ARG A 101 3.48 -1.39 -7.37
CA ARG A 101 2.99 -0.01 -7.20
C ARG A 101 1.51 0.15 -7.53
N TYR A 102 0.95 -0.73 -8.36
CA TYR A 102 -0.49 -0.76 -8.64
C TYR A 102 -1.35 -0.99 -7.38
N LEU A 103 -0.78 -1.60 -6.31
CA LEU A 103 -1.46 -1.77 -5.03
C LEU A 103 -1.87 -0.41 -4.42
N THR A 104 -1.04 0.63 -4.60
CA THR A 104 -1.38 1.99 -4.18
C THR A 104 -2.67 2.46 -4.89
N GLY A 105 -2.75 2.28 -6.20
CA GLY A 105 -3.95 2.66 -6.96
C GLY A 105 -5.18 1.81 -6.63
N ASP A 106 -5.01 0.51 -6.37
CA ASP A 106 -6.10 -0.35 -5.92
C ASP A 106 -6.69 0.16 -4.60
N ALA A 107 -5.80 0.51 -3.66
CA ALA A 107 -6.18 1.09 -2.38
C ALA A 107 -6.86 2.45 -2.53
N PHE A 108 -6.32 3.33 -3.38
CA PHE A 108 -6.90 4.66 -3.61
C PHE A 108 -8.31 4.57 -4.20
N ASN A 109 -8.53 3.67 -5.17
CA ASN A 109 -9.86 3.44 -5.74
C ASN A 109 -10.85 2.88 -4.71
N ALA A 110 -10.40 1.98 -3.83
CA ALA A 110 -11.23 1.45 -2.75
C ALA A 110 -11.55 2.50 -1.70
N LEU A 111 -10.56 3.27 -1.26
CA LEU A 111 -10.73 4.32 -0.26
C LEU A 111 -11.62 5.45 -0.77
N TYR A 112 -11.49 5.83 -2.05
CA TYR A 112 -12.35 6.84 -2.66
C TYR A 112 -13.84 6.49 -2.54
N GLN A 113 -14.20 5.24 -2.80
CA GLN A 113 -15.58 4.76 -2.72
C GLN A 113 -16.03 4.56 -1.27
N SER A 114 -15.20 3.90 -0.45
CA SER A 114 -15.59 3.53 0.90
C SER A 114 -15.69 4.73 1.84
N THR A 115 -14.77 5.69 1.77
CA THR A 115 -14.84 6.90 2.60
C THR A 115 -16.06 7.76 2.23
N HIS A 116 -16.37 7.89 0.93
CA HIS A 116 -17.57 8.60 0.48
C HIS A 116 -18.85 7.97 1.04
N ARG A 117 -18.92 6.63 1.00
CA ARG A 117 -20.06 5.90 1.56
C ARG A 117 -20.12 6.03 3.08
N THR A 118 -18.98 5.90 3.76
CA THR A 118 -18.94 6.04 5.23
C THR A 118 -19.41 7.41 5.68
N ASP A 119 -18.96 8.48 5.03
CA ASP A 119 -19.40 9.85 5.36
C ASP A 119 -20.90 10.03 5.15
N ALA A 120 -21.46 9.50 4.05
CA ALA A 120 -22.89 9.59 3.75
C ALA A 120 -23.76 8.86 4.79
N GLU A 121 -23.28 7.74 5.33
CA GLU A 121 -24.04 6.90 6.28
C GLU A 121 -23.75 7.25 7.76
N SER A 122 -22.55 7.76 8.08
CA SER A 122 -22.10 8.01 9.47
C SER A 122 -21.88 9.48 9.81
N GLY A 123 -21.96 10.39 8.83
CA GLY A 123 -21.74 11.83 9.04
C GLY A 123 -20.30 12.18 9.39
N SER A 124 -19.33 11.34 8.99
CA SER A 124 -17.89 11.60 9.17
C SER A 124 -17.34 12.54 8.09
N ASP A 125 -16.03 12.83 8.14
CA ASP A 125 -15.31 13.67 7.18
C ASP A 125 -14.11 12.91 6.55
N TYR A 126 -14.15 11.58 6.53
CA TYR A 126 -13.07 10.72 6.04
C TYR A 126 -12.80 10.92 4.55
N HIS A 127 -13.82 11.19 3.75
CA HIS A 127 -13.66 11.38 2.31
C HIS A 127 -12.83 12.64 2.00
N GLN A 128 -13.11 13.74 2.68
CA GLN A 128 -12.34 14.96 2.53
C GLN A 128 -10.87 14.76 2.94
N ARG A 129 -10.62 14.07 4.06
CA ARG A 129 -9.27 13.73 4.53
C ARG A 129 -8.56 12.86 3.51
N PHE A 130 -9.24 11.83 3.00
CA PHE A 130 -8.67 10.94 2.00
C PHE A 130 -8.34 11.67 0.69
N ILE A 131 -9.21 12.55 0.19
CA ILE A 131 -8.95 13.34 -1.01
C ILE A 131 -7.69 14.21 -0.84
N ALA A 132 -7.56 14.89 0.30
CA ALA A 132 -6.38 15.70 0.60
C ALA A 132 -5.10 14.84 0.65
N TYR A 133 -5.15 13.70 1.33
CA TYR A 133 -4.06 12.75 1.40
C TYR A 133 -3.68 12.19 0.02
N MET A 134 -4.67 11.78 -0.77
CA MET A 134 -4.45 11.25 -2.13
C MET A 134 -3.78 12.28 -3.04
N HIS A 135 -4.23 13.54 -2.98
CA HIS A 135 -3.63 14.62 -3.78
C HIS A 135 -2.16 14.85 -3.39
N ASP A 136 -1.82 14.88 -2.10
CA ASP A 136 -0.43 14.97 -1.63
C ASP A 136 0.40 13.78 -2.12
N ALA A 137 -0.11 12.57 -1.97
CA ALA A 137 0.56 11.35 -2.42
C ALA A 137 0.78 11.33 -3.94
N GLN A 138 -0.20 11.79 -4.72
CA GLN A 138 -0.10 11.90 -6.18
C GLN A 138 0.88 13.01 -6.62
N GLU A 139 0.88 14.16 -5.95
CA GLU A 139 1.81 15.26 -6.23
C GLU A 139 3.25 14.89 -5.97
N ARG A 140 3.48 14.16 -4.87
CA ARG A 140 4.79 13.63 -4.47
C ARG A 140 5.13 12.32 -5.17
N ASP A 141 4.24 11.80 -5.99
CA ASP A 141 4.39 10.53 -6.75
C ASP A 141 4.75 9.33 -5.85
N LEU A 142 4.11 9.23 -4.68
CA LEU A 142 4.44 8.21 -3.67
C LEU A 142 4.09 6.80 -4.12
N SER A 143 4.78 5.81 -3.53
CA SER A 143 4.42 4.40 -3.54
C SER A 143 4.01 3.99 -2.13
N CYS A 144 2.85 3.33 -2.00
CA CYS A 144 2.34 2.83 -0.74
C CYS A 144 2.22 1.30 -0.77
N ALA A 145 2.46 0.66 0.37
CA ALA A 145 2.10 -0.73 0.59
C ALA A 145 0.72 -0.81 1.25
N VAL A 146 0.01 -1.92 1.03
CA VAL A 146 -1.31 -2.15 1.64
C VAL A 146 -1.20 -3.24 2.70
N ALA A 147 -1.48 -2.86 3.93
CA ALA A 147 -1.44 -3.72 5.12
C ALA A 147 -2.89 -4.12 5.51
N MET A 148 -3.45 -5.10 4.81
CA MET A 148 -4.81 -5.59 5.05
C MET A 148 -4.81 -6.83 5.95
N THR A 149 -4.01 -7.84 5.65
CA THR A 149 -4.00 -9.11 6.37
C THR A 149 -3.39 -8.94 7.75
N ASP A 150 -4.13 -9.35 8.79
CA ASP A 150 -3.66 -9.34 10.17
C ASP A 150 -2.82 -10.59 10.53
N GLY A 151 -2.20 -10.60 11.71
CA GLY A 151 -1.40 -11.73 12.20
C GLY A 151 -2.19 -13.03 12.41
N LYS A 152 -3.51 -12.92 12.45
CA LYS A 152 -4.54 -13.96 12.39
C LYS A 152 -4.82 -14.76 13.67
N GLY A 153 -3.90 -14.98 14.57
CA GLY A 153 -4.17 -15.74 15.80
C GLY A 153 -5.01 -17.01 15.57
N ASP A 154 -6.01 -17.24 16.40
CA ASP A 154 -7.00 -18.30 16.22
C ASP A 154 -8.06 -17.87 15.20
N ARG A 155 -8.09 -18.52 14.04
CA ARG A 155 -8.99 -18.18 12.92
C ARG A 155 -10.47 -18.47 13.19
N SER A 156 -10.78 -19.30 14.19
CA SER A 156 -12.16 -19.57 14.61
C SER A 156 -12.76 -18.41 15.41
N LYS A 157 -11.91 -17.52 15.93
CA LYS A 157 -12.29 -16.40 16.78
C LYS A 157 -12.34 -15.07 16.01
N ARG A 158 -13.17 -14.16 16.51
CA ARG A 158 -13.23 -12.79 16.03
C ARG A 158 -12.07 -11.96 16.61
N PRO A 159 -11.75 -10.76 16.06
CA PRO A 159 -10.67 -9.92 16.56
C PRO A 159 -10.76 -9.67 18.08
N HIS A 160 -11.93 -9.29 18.60
CA HIS A 160 -12.12 -9.03 20.04
C HIS A 160 -12.01 -10.29 20.93
N GLN A 161 -12.08 -11.49 20.35
CA GLN A 161 -12.01 -12.76 21.06
C GLN A 161 -10.61 -13.38 21.09
N GLN A 162 -9.63 -12.75 20.43
CA GLN A 162 -8.27 -13.26 20.41
C GLN A 162 -7.66 -13.18 21.82
N GLU A 163 -6.92 -14.21 22.21
CA GLU A 163 -6.16 -14.23 23.45
C GLU A 163 -5.15 -13.06 23.49
N ASN A 164 -4.44 -12.86 22.37
CA ASN A 164 -3.61 -11.67 22.18
C ASN A 164 -4.35 -10.70 21.22
N PRO A 165 -4.93 -9.60 21.70
CA PRO A 165 -5.63 -8.64 20.87
C PRO A 165 -4.73 -7.99 19.82
N ASP A 166 -3.41 -7.92 20.04
CA ASP A 166 -2.44 -7.35 19.10
C ASP A 166 -2.14 -8.29 17.92
N SER A 167 -2.77 -9.48 17.84
CA SER A 167 -2.81 -10.30 16.62
C SER A 167 -3.50 -9.57 15.46
N TYR A 168 -4.32 -8.56 15.77
CA TYR A 168 -4.96 -7.66 14.82
C TYR A 168 -4.57 -6.22 15.13
N VAL A 169 -4.48 -5.37 14.10
CA VAL A 169 -4.29 -3.94 14.34
C VAL A 169 -5.59 -3.34 14.87
N ARG A 170 -5.47 -2.58 15.97
CA ARG A 170 -6.59 -1.90 16.63
C ARG A 170 -6.21 -0.52 17.15
N ILE A 171 -7.22 0.30 17.40
CA ILE A 171 -7.08 1.56 18.10
C ILE A 171 -6.91 1.24 19.59
N VAL A 172 -5.80 1.67 20.19
CA VAL A 172 -5.52 1.48 21.63
C VAL A 172 -5.73 2.75 22.43
N GLU A 173 -5.79 3.90 21.76
CA GLU A 173 -6.00 5.20 22.40
C GLU A 173 -6.54 6.20 21.37
N ARG A 174 -7.51 7.02 21.77
CA ARG A 174 -8.00 8.16 20.99
C ARG A 174 -7.50 9.45 21.62
N ARG A 175 -6.94 10.34 20.84
CA ARG A 175 -6.41 11.64 21.27
C ARG A 175 -7.10 12.78 20.53
N LYS A 176 -7.00 14.00 21.06
CA LYS A 176 -7.51 15.19 20.37
C LYS A 176 -6.94 15.33 18.95
N GLY A 177 -5.65 15.01 18.75
CA GLY A 177 -4.95 15.16 17.47
C GLY A 177 -4.95 13.92 16.57
N GLY A 178 -5.52 12.77 16.99
CA GLY A 178 -5.46 11.53 16.21
C GLY A 178 -5.74 10.28 17.03
N ILE A 179 -5.32 9.14 16.48
CA ILE A 179 -5.43 7.83 17.13
C ILE A 179 -4.06 7.22 17.40
N VAL A 180 -3.99 6.29 18.33
CA VAL A 180 -2.81 5.44 18.54
C VAL A 180 -3.21 4.01 18.18
N ILE A 181 -2.45 3.36 17.32
CA ILE A 181 -2.70 1.99 16.90
C ILE A 181 -1.61 1.04 17.41
N SER A 182 -2.01 -0.19 17.73
CA SER A 182 -1.10 -1.31 18.01
C SER A 182 -1.59 -2.57 17.32
N GLY A 183 -0.69 -3.53 17.08
CA GLY A 183 -1.01 -4.82 16.50
C GLY A 183 -0.10 -5.21 15.33
N VAL A 184 -0.46 -6.27 14.64
CA VAL A 184 0.37 -6.88 13.59
C VAL A 184 -0.39 -6.98 12.27
N LYS A 185 0.28 -6.54 11.19
CA LYS A 185 -0.14 -6.84 9.81
C LYS A 185 0.90 -7.75 9.16
N ALA A 186 0.44 -8.83 8.53
CA ALA A 186 1.29 -9.84 7.91
C ALA A 186 1.18 -9.82 6.38
N ILE A 187 2.24 -10.32 5.72
CA ILE A 187 2.28 -10.47 4.26
C ILE A 187 2.07 -9.12 3.54
N VAL A 188 2.66 -8.04 4.10
CA VAL A 188 2.58 -6.71 3.51
C VAL A 188 3.59 -6.59 2.38
N THR A 189 3.08 -6.66 1.16
CA THR A 189 3.89 -6.62 -0.06
C THR A 189 4.56 -5.26 -0.24
N GLY A 190 5.87 -5.25 -0.46
CA GLY A 190 6.66 -4.02 -0.67
C GLY A 190 6.96 -3.23 0.60
N ALA A 191 6.47 -3.64 1.77
CA ALA A 191 6.59 -2.89 3.02
C ALA A 191 7.96 -2.24 3.27
N PRO A 192 9.11 -2.91 3.04
CA PRO A 192 10.40 -2.32 3.41
C PRO A 192 10.87 -1.19 2.48
N TYR A 193 10.30 -1.03 1.27
CA TYR A 193 10.78 -0.06 0.28
C TYR A 193 9.66 0.75 -0.38
N VAL A 194 8.70 1.19 0.40
CA VAL A 194 7.68 2.17 0.02
C VAL A 194 7.82 3.41 0.90
N HIS A 195 7.04 4.44 0.63
CA HIS A 195 7.03 5.67 1.43
C HIS A 195 6.06 5.57 2.60
N GLU A 196 4.92 4.91 2.38
CA GLU A 196 3.84 4.82 3.36
C GLU A 196 3.16 3.45 3.34
N ILE A 197 2.51 3.10 4.44
CA ILE A 197 1.71 1.90 4.61
C ILE A 197 0.26 2.31 4.83
N LEU A 198 -0.61 1.84 3.95
CA LEU A 198 -2.06 1.96 4.10
C LEU A 198 -2.57 0.77 4.91
N VAL A 199 -2.89 1.03 6.17
CA VAL A 199 -3.47 0.04 7.08
C VAL A 199 -4.97 -0.04 6.80
N MET A 200 -5.50 -1.26 6.61
CA MET A 200 -6.91 -1.51 6.30
C MET A 200 -7.44 -2.68 7.12
N PRO A 201 -8.76 -2.73 7.44
CA PRO A 201 -9.37 -3.92 8.00
C PRO A 201 -9.34 -5.06 6.97
N GLY A 202 -9.17 -6.30 7.42
CA GLY A 202 -9.05 -7.48 6.55
C GLY A 202 -10.28 -8.39 6.53
N ARG A 203 -11.39 -7.99 7.17
CA ARG A 203 -12.63 -8.78 7.28
C ARG A 203 -13.83 -7.93 7.71
N ASN A 204 -15.01 -8.52 7.65
CA ASN A 204 -16.19 -7.94 8.29
C ASN A 204 -16.03 -7.87 9.82
N MET A 205 -16.58 -6.83 10.42
CA MET A 205 -16.51 -6.55 11.85
C MET A 205 -17.92 -6.57 12.45
N THR A 206 -18.00 -6.66 13.79
CA THR A 206 -19.21 -6.47 14.59
C THR A 206 -18.98 -5.29 15.53
N GLU A 207 -20.00 -4.84 16.25
CA GLU A 207 -19.90 -3.77 17.23
C GLU A 207 -18.79 -4.03 18.26
N ALA A 208 -18.66 -5.29 18.72
CA ALA A 208 -17.58 -5.68 19.65
C ALA A 208 -16.17 -5.59 19.03
N ASP A 209 -16.07 -5.52 17.71
CA ASP A 209 -14.80 -5.35 16.98
C ASP A 209 -14.53 -3.89 16.59
N ALA A 210 -15.29 -2.90 17.08
CA ALA A 210 -15.21 -1.51 16.61
C ALA A 210 -13.77 -0.94 16.63
N GLU A 211 -12.98 -1.23 17.68
CA GLU A 211 -11.60 -0.75 17.78
C GLU A 211 -10.65 -1.39 16.74
N PHE A 212 -11.06 -2.48 16.10
CA PHE A 212 -10.33 -3.15 15.02
C PHE A 212 -10.73 -2.63 13.62
N ALA A 213 -11.83 -1.89 13.53
CA ALA A 213 -12.27 -1.24 12.31
C ALA A 213 -11.49 0.06 12.08
N VAL A 214 -10.23 -0.08 11.69
CA VAL A 214 -9.31 1.05 11.49
C VAL A 214 -8.73 1.05 10.08
N CYS A 215 -8.76 2.23 9.44
CA CYS A 215 -8.05 2.48 8.19
C CYS A 215 -7.30 3.80 8.28
N CYS A 216 -6.00 3.77 7.95
CA CYS A 216 -5.15 4.95 8.04
C CYS A 216 -3.88 4.81 7.19
N ALA A 217 -3.21 5.95 6.94
CA ALA A 217 -1.90 6.01 6.29
C ALA A 217 -0.79 6.26 7.32
N VAL A 218 0.23 5.42 7.31
CA VAL A 218 1.37 5.47 8.24
C VAL A 218 2.67 5.59 7.46
N PRO A 219 3.50 6.64 7.68
CA PRO A 219 4.84 6.71 7.11
C PRO A 219 5.69 5.50 7.55
N VAL A 220 6.52 4.97 6.65
CA VAL A 220 7.32 3.77 6.94
C VAL A 220 8.33 3.95 8.09
N ASP A 221 8.68 5.19 8.40
CA ASP A 221 9.58 5.56 9.49
C ASP A 221 8.84 6.11 10.73
N ALA A 222 7.53 5.88 10.82
CA ALA A 222 6.74 6.26 11.99
C ALA A 222 7.33 5.61 13.25
N LYS A 223 7.42 6.40 14.32
CA LYS A 223 7.88 5.89 15.62
C LYS A 223 6.94 4.77 16.11
N GLY A 224 7.51 3.62 16.45
CA GLY A 224 6.77 2.45 16.90
C GLY A 224 6.43 1.47 15.77
N LEU A 225 6.77 1.77 14.51
CA LEU A 225 6.63 0.83 13.41
C LEU A 225 7.94 0.05 13.19
N THR A 226 7.86 -1.27 13.23
CA THR A 226 8.96 -2.17 12.84
C THR A 226 8.51 -3.10 11.72
N ILE A 227 9.36 -3.27 10.70
CA ILE A 227 9.09 -4.12 9.54
C ILE A 227 10.10 -5.27 9.53
N VAL A 228 9.60 -6.52 9.61
CA VAL A 228 10.40 -7.72 9.45
C VAL A 228 10.09 -8.31 8.08
N ALA A 229 11.06 -8.33 7.19
CA ALA A 229 10.86 -8.65 5.78
C ALA A 229 11.79 -9.78 5.31
N ARG A 230 11.35 -10.48 4.26
CA ARG A 230 12.22 -11.38 3.52
C ARG A 230 13.00 -10.61 2.44
N PRO A 231 14.11 -11.16 1.91
CA PRO A 231 14.77 -10.61 0.73
C PRO A 231 13.80 -10.45 -0.45
N ALA A 232 14.03 -9.43 -1.29
CA ALA A 232 13.17 -9.17 -2.46
C ALA A 232 13.46 -10.11 -3.64
N GLY A 233 14.61 -10.78 -3.63
CA GLY A 233 15.04 -11.68 -4.69
C GLY A 233 16.35 -12.38 -4.34
N CYS A 234 17.00 -12.96 -5.34
CA CYS A 234 18.27 -13.67 -5.19
C CYS A 234 19.45 -12.78 -5.64
N ALA A 235 19.69 -11.70 -4.92
CA ALA A 235 20.78 -10.78 -5.24
C ALA A 235 22.12 -11.52 -5.32
N GLY A 236 22.88 -11.28 -6.42
CA GLY A 236 24.20 -11.89 -6.63
C GLY A 236 24.21 -13.35 -7.10
N ALA A 237 23.06 -14.00 -7.26
CA ALA A 237 23.00 -15.36 -7.77
C ALA A 237 23.19 -15.40 -9.29
N ALA A 238 24.31 -15.91 -9.79
CA ALA A 238 24.63 -15.98 -11.22
C ALA A 238 23.61 -16.78 -12.03
N ALA A 239 23.01 -17.83 -11.45
CA ALA A 239 22.00 -18.67 -12.07
C ALA A 239 20.60 -18.05 -12.07
N ALA A 240 20.34 -17.03 -11.25
CA ALA A 240 19.01 -16.44 -11.06
C ALA A 240 18.96 -14.99 -11.59
N LYS A 241 19.36 -14.78 -12.84
CA LYS A 241 19.50 -13.45 -13.47
C LYS A 241 18.26 -12.56 -13.33
N PHE A 242 17.07 -13.13 -13.52
CA PHE A 242 15.82 -12.39 -13.39
C PHE A 242 15.60 -11.95 -11.95
N SER A 243 15.58 -12.87 -10.98
CA SER A 243 15.32 -12.54 -9.56
C SER A 243 16.48 -11.81 -8.88
N ALA A 244 17.67 -11.75 -9.51
CA ALA A 244 18.74 -10.86 -9.09
C ALA A 244 18.47 -9.38 -9.48
N LYS A 245 17.73 -9.17 -10.57
CA LYS A 245 17.39 -7.83 -11.09
C LYS A 245 16.04 -7.34 -10.58
N TYR A 246 15.03 -8.20 -10.61
CA TYR A 246 13.66 -7.91 -10.23
C TYR A 246 13.13 -8.92 -9.21
N GLY A 247 12.33 -8.45 -8.27
CA GLY A 247 11.77 -9.31 -7.26
C GLY A 247 10.77 -8.60 -6.37
N GLN A 248 10.30 -9.32 -5.35
CA GLN A 248 9.28 -8.82 -4.45
C GLN A 248 9.57 -9.27 -3.02
N SER A 249 9.73 -8.31 -2.11
CA SER A 249 9.71 -8.57 -0.69
C SER A 249 8.30 -8.48 -0.13
N THR A 250 8.05 -9.27 0.89
CA THR A 250 6.90 -9.10 1.78
C THR A 250 7.39 -9.01 3.21
N GLY A 251 6.67 -8.27 4.04
CA GLY A 251 7.02 -8.07 5.44
C GLY A 251 5.86 -8.28 6.39
N VAL A 252 6.21 -8.47 7.66
CA VAL A 252 5.33 -8.31 8.81
C VAL A 252 5.58 -6.92 9.36
N CYS A 253 4.50 -6.15 9.54
CA CYS A 253 4.53 -4.82 10.14
C CYS A 253 4.03 -4.91 11.58
N LEU A 254 4.88 -4.56 12.53
CA LEU A 254 4.59 -4.52 13.95
C LEU A 254 4.34 -3.06 14.34
N PHE A 255 3.13 -2.78 14.80
CA PHE A 255 2.73 -1.45 15.27
C PHE A 255 2.71 -1.45 16.81
N GLU A 256 3.62 -0.71 17.42
CA GLU A 256 3.76 -0.58 18.86
C GLU A 256 3.43 0.85 19.27
N ARG A 257 2.14 1.11 19.56
CA ARG A 257 1.62 2.42 19.93
C ARG A 257 1.97 3.54 18.94
N VAL A 258 1.76 3.26 17.65
CA VAL A 258 2.00 4.22 16.56
C VAL A 258 0.92 5.29 16.58
N PHE A 259 1.32 6.56 16.72
CA PHE A 259 0.40 7.71 16.60
C PHE A 259 0.11 8.02 15.14
N VAL A 260 -1.18 8.19 14.81
CA VAL A 260 -1.66 8.57 13.49
C VAL A 260 -2.56 9.80 13.63
N PRO A 261 -2.19 10.94 13.05
CA PRO A 261 -2.98 12.16 13.12
C PRO A 261 -4.27 12.03 12.30
N TRP A 262 -5.32 12.78 12.67
CA TRP A 262 -6.66 12.64 12.08
C TRP A 262 -6.71 12.83 10.57
N GLU A 263 -5.87 13.69 10.00
CA GLU A 263 -5.79 13.92 8.55
C GLU A 263 -5.31 12.68 7.76
N ARG A 264 -4.80 11.67 8.47
CA ARG A 264 -4.35 10.39 7.90
C ARG A 264 -5.24 9.21 8.29
N VAL A 265 -6.39 9.46 8.92
CA VAL A 265 -7.35 8.44 9.35
C VAL A 265 -8.58 8.46 8.46
N PHE A 266 -8.95 7.30 7.91
CA PHE A 266 -10.01 7.12 6.93
C PHE A 266 -11.13 6.17 7.38
N LEU A 267 -10.96 5.53 8.54
CA LEU A 267 -11.98 4.74 9.28
C LEU A 267 -11.48 4.58 10.71
N ALA A 268 -12.32 4.82 11.71
CA ALA A 268 -11.92 4.75 13.11
C ALA A 268 -13.04 4.29 14.04
N GLY A 269 -13.57 3.09 13.81
CA GLY A 269 -14.56 2.46 14.68
C GLY A 269 -15.92 2.21 14.03
N GLU A 270 -16.16 2.76 12.84
CA GLU A 270 -17.39 2.51 12.07
C GLU A 270 -17.34 1.09 11.46
N TRP A 271 -17.49 0.10 12.32
CA TRP A 271 -17.32 -1.32 12.02
C TRP A 271 -18.21 -1.82 10.88
N GLN A 272 -19.37 -1.21 10.68
CA GLN A 272 -20.33 -1.56 9.62
C GLN A 272 -19.74 -1.36 8.22
N HIS A 273 -18.72 -0.49 8.07
CA HIS A 273 -18.09 -0.17 6.80
C HIS A 273 -16.82 -0.97 6.51
N ALA A 274 -16.35 -1.79 7.48
CA ALA A 274 -15.11 -2.55 7.34
C ALA A 274 -15.15 -3.59 6.21
N ASP A 275 -16.28 -4.27 6.03
CA ASP A 275 -16.45 -5.28 4.97
C ASP A 275 -16.54 -4.64 3.58
N PHE A 276 -17.24 -3.50 3.45
CA PHE A 276 -17.34 -2.79 2.18
C PHE A 276 -15.97 -2.30 1.71
N LEU A 277 -15.15 -1.74 2.61
CA LEU A 277 -13.77 -1.36 2.30
C LEU A 277 -12.95 -2.57 1.86
N THR A 278 -13.03 -3.68 2.62
CA THR A 278 -12.33 -4.93 2.32
C THR A 278 -12.74 -5.50 0.95
N TYR A 279 -14.05 -5.56 0.69
CA TYR A 279 -14.61 -6.05 -0.56
C TYR A 279 -14.20 -5.18 -1.76
N THR A 280 -14.32 -3.87 -1.61
CA THR A 280 -14.00 -2.91 -2.68
C THR A 280 -12.51 -2.98 -3.03
N TYR A 281 -11.63 -3.03 -2.02
CA TYR A 281 -10.20 -3.23 -2.26
C TYR A 281 -9.93 -4.57 -2.97
N ALA A 282 -10.51 -5.67 -2.47
CA ALA A 282 -10.34 -6.99 -3.08
C ALA A 282 -10.81 -7.04 -4.54
N THR A 283 -11.87 -6.30 -4.88
CA THR A 283 -12.39 -6.18 -6.24
C THR A 283 -11.40 -5.47 -7.16
N HIS A 284 -10.89 -4.31 -6.76
CA HIS A 284 -9.86 -3.58 -7.52
C HIS A 284 -8.57 -4.37 -7.64
N HIS A 285 -8.12 -4.99 -6.56
CA HIS A 285 -6.89 -5.78 -6.55
C HIS A 285 -7.01 -7.03 -7.43
N ARG A 286 -8.15 -7.75 -7.39
CA ARG A 286 -8.41 -8.91 -8.26
C ARG A 286 -8.40 -8.49 -9.73
N HIS A 287 -9.04 -7.40 -10.08
CA HIS A 287 -9.04 -6.84 -11.43
C HIS A 287 -7.61 -6.63 -11.93
N THR A 288 -6.75 -6.03 -11.13
CA THR A 288 -5.36 -5.73 -11.51
C THR A 288 -4.48 -6.98 -11.54
N CYS A 289 -4.64 -7.91 -10.59
CA CYS A 289 -3.85 -9.13 -10.49
C CYS A 289 -4.07 -10.09 -11.67
N ILE A 290 -5.24 -10.10 -12.30
CA ILE A 290 -5.52 -10.96 -13.48
C ILE A 290 -4.62 -10.57 -14.66
N SER A 291 -4.23 -9.31 -14.78
CA SER A 291 -3.37 -8.84 -15.89
C SER A 291 -1.91 -9.24 -15.72
N ALA A 292 -1.43 -9.44 -14.51
CA ALA A 292 -0.04 -9.77 -14.25
C ALA A 292 0.37 -11.17 -14.80
N PRO A 293 -0.40 -12.27 -14.60
CA PRO A 293 -0.06 -13.58 -15.17
C PRO A 293 -0.15 -13.64 -16.69
N ALA A 294 -1.08 -12.91 -17.31
CA ALA A 294 -1.23 -12.88 -18.77
C ALA A 294 -0.01 -12.31 -19.49
N SER A 295 0.88 -11.62 -18.79
CA SER A 295 2.12 -11.09 -19.34
C SER A 295 3.25 -12.13 -19.46
N ALA A 296 3.15 -13.28 -18.78
CA ALA A 296 4.21 -14.28 -18.74
C ALA A 296 4.18 -15.26 -19.94
N THR A 297 3.16 -15.20 -20.79
CA THR A 297 2.90 -16.16 -21.88
C THR A 297 3.06 -15.60 -23.29
N SER A 298 3.57 -14.38 -23.44
CA SER A 298 3.80 -13.75 -24.76
C SER A 298 5.26 -13.53 -25.07
#